data_bc7e8e65aa0f8db376dd4c1d8bf22c80
#
_entry.id   bc7e8e65aa0f8db376dd4c1d8bf22c80
#
_cell.length_a   1.000
_cell.length_b   1.000
_cell.length_c   1.000
_cell.angle_alpha   90.00
_cell.angle_beta   90.00
_cell.angle_gamma   90.00
#
_symmetry.space_group_name_H-M   'P 1'
#
loop_
_entity.id
_entity.type
_entity.pdbx_description
1 polymer ?
#
loop_
_entity_poly.entity_id
_entity_poly.type
_entity_poly.pdbx_seq_one_letter_code
_entity_poly.pdbx_strand_id
1 'polypeptide(L)'
;KGARFESLEEAQWDAVMNVNVKGVWNACRAIVQPMRDSGGGSIINIASLAAVYGLPYGLDYVASKAAVIGMTRGMARELGRDRIRVNAVAPSAVMTEGTEEFFGEKLEKAKKVIASGQVIPRNLETSDVTGTVLYLASDASAFVTGQTHMVDGGSWFL
;
A
#
# COMPACT_ATOMS: atom_id res chain seq x y z
N LYS A 1 11.12 -0.98 -14.51
CA LYS A 1 11.65 -2.33 -14.86
C LYS A 1 12.35 -2.89 -13.63
N GLY A 2 12.04 -4.11 -13.19
CA GLY A 2 12.70 -4.73 -12.06
C GLY A 2 14.19 -4.97 -12.33
N ALA A 3 15.04 -4.80 -11.31
CA ALA A 3 16.48 -5.00 -11.37
C ALA A 3 16.94 -6.04 -10.35
N ARG A 4 18.02 -6.77 -10.63
CA ARG A 4 18.71 -7.57 -9.61
C ARG A 4 19.27 -6.62 -8.55
N PHE A 5 19.37 -7.11 -7.33
CA PHE A 5 19.84 -6.30 -6.19
C PHE A 5 21.14 -5.54 -6.52
N GLU A 6 22.12 -6.24 -7.03
CA GLU A 6 23.45 -5.69 -7.34
C GLU A 6 23.49 -4.77 -8.57
N SER A 7 22.38 -4.74 -9.34
CA SER A 7 22.26 -3.94 -10.57
C SER A 7 21.23 -2.80 -10.44
N LEU A 8 20.72 -2.60 -9.23
CA LEU A 8 19.76 -1.52 -8.97
C LEU A 8 20.50 -0.18 -8.92
N GLU A 9 20.21 0.68 -9.87
CA GLU A 9 20.83 2.00 -9.98
C GLU A 9 20.29 2.94 -8.89
N GLU A 10 21.17 3.78 -8.32
CA GLU A 10 20.81 4.77 -7.30
C GLU A 10 19.70 5.72 -7.77
N ALA A 11 19.77 6.16 -9.01
CA ALA A 11 18.73 7.01 -9.60
C ALA A 11 17.35 6.36 -9.64
N GLN A 12 17.26 5.04 -9.89
CA GLN A 12 16.02 4.29 -9.84
C GLN A 12 15.51 4.18 -8.40
N TRP A 13 16.41 3.85 -7.45
CA TRP A 13 16.10 3.82 -6.03
C TRP A 13 15.53 5.16 -5.56
N ASP A 14 16.22 6.26 -5.83
CA ASP A 14 15.81 7.60 -5.43
C ASP A 14 14.46 8.00 -6.04
N ALA A 15 14.22 7.68 -7.31
CA ALA A 15 12.95 7.96 -7.97
C ALA A 15 11.78 7.26 -7.26
N VAL A 16 11.93 5.97 -6.92
CA VAL A 16 10.90 5.20 -6.22
C VAL A 16 10.68 5.73 -4.80
N MET A 17 11.76 6.00 -4.05
CA MET A 17 11.68 6.53 -2.69
C MET A 17 11.07 7.94 -2.67
N ASN A 18 11.41 8.79 -3.62
CA ASN A 18 10.85 10.13 -3.72
C ASN A 18 9.34 10.11 -3.99
N VAL A 19 8.86 9.24 -4.85
CA VAL A 19 7.42 9.12 -5.16
C VAL A 19 6.69 8.41 -4.01
N ASN A 20 7.10 7.20 -3.67
CA ASN A 20 6.33 6.33 -2.79
C ASN A 20 6.46 6.65 -1.30
N VAL A 21 7.57 7.26 -0.87
CA VAL A 21 7.80 7.57 0.54
C VAL A 21 7.65 9.07 0.79
N LYS A 22 8.48 9.88 0.14
CA LYS A 22 8.47 11.33 0.32
C LYS A 22 7.16 11.96 -0.17
N GLY A 23 6.59 11.45 -1.27
CA GLY A 23 5.29 11.88 -1.78
C GLY A 23 4.17 11.62 -0.78
N VAL A 24 4.12 10.42 -0.18
CA VAL A 24 3.13 10.06 0.86
C VAL A 24 3.31 10.94 2.09
N TRP A 25 4.55 11.12 2.57
CA TRP A 25 4.84 12.01 3.70
C TRP A 25 4.38 13.43 3.44
N ASN A 26 4.68 14.00 2.27
CA ASN A 26 4.26 15.35 1.89
C ASN A 26 2.73 15.49 1.87
N ALA A 27 2.02 14.53 1.29
CA ALA A 27 0.55 14.53 1.25
C ALA A 27 -0.05 14.47 2.66
N CYS A 28 0.43 13.56 3.50
CA CYS A 28 -0.02 13.47 4.89
C CYS A 28 0.27 14.75 5.68
N ARG A 29 1.48 15.30 5.53
CA ARG A 29 1.87 16.56 6.18
C ARG A 29 0.95 17.72 5.80
N ALA A 30 0.57 17.80 4.54
CA ALA A 30 -0.27 18.89 4.04
C ALA A 30 -1.70 18.85 4.60
N ILE A 31 -2.25 17.63 4.84
CA ILE A 31 -3.65 17.46 5.25
C ILE A 31 -3.85 17.50 6.78
N VAL A 32 -2.81 17.28 7.58
CA VAL A 32 -2.93 17.14 9.04
C VAL A 32 -3.55 18.38 9.69
N GLN A 33 -3.10 19.61 9.35
CA GLN A 33 -3.67 20.82 9.96
C GLN A 33 -5.12 21.05 9.57
N PRO A 34 -5.54 20.95 8.28
CA PRO A 34 -6.95 20.97 7.91
C PRO A 34 -7.80 19.91 8.65
N MET A 35 -7.28 18.71 8.87
CA MET A 35 -7.99 17.69 9.66
C MET A 35 -8.15 18.06 11.13
N ARG A 36 -7.11 18.64 11.75
CA ARG A 36 -7.20 19.18 13.13
C ARG A 36 -8.29 20.24 13.25
N ASP A 37 -8.29 21.18 12.32
CA ASP A 37 -9.26 22.30 12.29
C ASP A 37 -10.71 21.80 12.09
N SER A 38 -10.87 20.66 11.37
CA SER A 38 -12.16 19.98 11.17
C SER A 38 -12.55 19.03 12.31
N GLY A 39 -11.70 18.87 13.33
CA GLY A 39 -11.98 18.05 14.50
C GLY A 39 -11.60 16.58 14.39
N GLY A 40 -10.82 16.19 13.43
CA GLY A 40 -10.30 14.82 13.21
C GLY A 40 -10.40 14.34 11.78
N GLY A 41 -10.12 13.05 11.55
CA GLY A 41 -10.20 12.49 10.20
C GLY A 41 -9.63 11.08 10.08
N SER A 42 -9.58 10.58 8.86
CA SER A 42 -8.98 9.29 8.53
C SER A 42 -8.01 9.41 7.36
N ILE A 43 -6.76 9.04 7.59
CA ILE A 43 -5.72 8.92 6.56
C ILE A 43 -5.57 7.44 6.20
N ILE A 44 -5.67 7.12 4.92
CA ILE A 44 -5.55 5.75 4.42
C ILE A 44 -4.40 5.71 3.42
N ASN A 45 -3.30 5.11 3.82
CA ASN A 45 -2.12 4.95 2.98
C ASN A 45 -2.21 3.65 2.17
N ILE A 46 -1.74 3.68 0.93
CA ILE A 46 -1.67 2.47 0.09
C ILE A 46 -0.26 1.89 0.17
N ALA A 47 -0.13 0.82 0.94
CA ALA A 47 1.06 -0.03 1.01
C ALA A 47 1.04 -1.08 -0.11
N SER A 48 1.52 -2.28 0.14
CA SER A 48 1.46 -3.43 -0.77
C SER A 48 1.73 -4.72 0.00
N LEU A 49 1.18 -5.84 -0.44
CA LEU A 49 1.59 -7.18 -0.01
C LEU A 49 3.11 -7.36 -0.17
N ALA A 50 3.71 -6.79 -1.20
CA ALA A 50 5.15 -6.86 -1.44
C ALA A 50 6.00 -6.37 -0.26
N ALA A 51 5.49 -5.44 0.55
CA ALA A 51 6.18 -4.93 1.74
C ALA A 51 6.37 -5.99 2.84
N VAL A 52 5.55 -7.03 2.86
CA VAL A 52 5.53 -8.10 3.86
C VAL A 52 6.07 -9.40 3.28
N TYR A 53 5.62 -9.73 2.08
CA TYR A 53 5.98 -10.95 1.37
C TYR A 53 7.40 -10.90 0.76
N GLY A 54 7.85 -9.71 0.36
CA GLY A 54 9.00 -9.51 -0.50
C GLY A 54 8.67 -9.74 -1.98
N LEU A 55 9.41 -9.09 -2.87
CA LEU A 55 9.24 -9.23 -4.30
C LEU A 55 10.63 -9.29 -4.95
N PRO A 56 11.03 -10.39 -5.58
CA PRO A 56 12.29 -10.45 -6.29
C PRO A 56 12.33 -9.41 -7.41
N TYR A 57 13.50 -8.81 -7.60
CA TYR A 57 13.75 -7.75 -8.60
C TYR A 57 13.00 -6.43 -8.37
N GLY A 58 12.45 -6.20 -7.17
CA GLY A 58 11.70 -4.99 -6.81
C GLY A 58 12.09 -4.45 -5.44
N LEU A 59 13.39 -4.49 -5.08
CA LEU A 59 13.86 -4.10 -3.76
C LEU A 59 13.50 -2.66 -3.38
N ASP A 60 13.65 -1.72 -4.31
CA ASP A 60 13.27 -0.33 -4.17
C ASP A 60 11.77 -0.16 -3.85
N TYR A 61 10.92 -0.87 -4.58
CA TYR A 61 9.49 -0.88 -4.36
C TYR A 61 9.12 -1.52 -3.00
N VAL A 62 9.70 -2.70 -2.69
CA VAL A 62 9.48 -3.39 -1.40
C VAL A 62 9.86 -2.48 -0.24
N ALA A 63 11.06 -1.88 -0.28
CA ALA A 63 11.54 -0.95 0.75
C ALA A 63 10.61 0.26 0.89
N SER A 64 10.18 0.85 -0.23
CA SER A 64 9.29 2.00 -0.22
C SER A 64 7.92 1.70 0.41
N LYS A 65 7.33 0.54 0.10
CA LYS A 65 6.04 0.13 0.65
C LYS A 65 6.12 -0.31 2.11
N ALA A 66 7.26 -0.87 2.54
CA ALA A 66 7.55 -1.12 3.95
C ALA A 66 7.69 0.19 4.74
N ALA A 67 8.34 1.20 4.16
CA ALA A 67 8.41 2.54 4.75
C ALA A 67 7.02 3.17 4.94
N VAL A 68 6.09 2.98 4.01
CA VAL A 68 4.70 3.45 4.14
C VAL A 68 4.00 2.81 5.35
N ILE A 69 4.23 1.51 5.61
CA ILE A 69 3.72 0.82 6.80
C ILE A 69 4.33 1.43 8.07
N GLY A 70 5.63 1.66 8.08
CA GLY A 70 6.32 2.32 9.20
C GLY A 70 5.80 3.72 9.48
N MET A 71 5.66 4.55 8.44
CA MET A 71 5.09 5.90 8.54
C MET A 71 3.65 5.88 9.06
N THR A 72 2.82 4.93 8.60
CA THR A 72 1.44 4.75 9.07
C THR A 72 1.40 4.55 10.58
N ARG A 73 2.24 3.70 11.12
CA ARG A 73 2.33 3.42 12.58
C ARG A 73 2.84 4.64 13.36
N GLY A 74 3.86 5.31 12.86
CA GLY A 74 4.40 6.53 13.48
C GLY A 74 3.36 7.65 13.55
N MET A 75 2.73 7.95 12.42
CA MET A 75 1.68 8.96 12.33
C MET A 75 0.46 8.63 13.20
N ALA A 76 0.04 7.35 13.25
CA ALA A 76 -1.07 6.93 14.10
C ALA A 76 -0.83 7.23 15.58
N ARG A 77 0.39 7.01 16.08
CA ARG A 77 0.77 7.34 17.48
C ARG A 77 0.79 8.84 17.75
N GLU A 78 1.25 9.63 16.78
CA GLU A 78 1.38 11.08 16.92
C GLU A 78 0.03 11.79 16.82
N LEU A 79 -0.82 11.38 15.87
CA LEU A 79 -2.04 12.09 15.49
C LEU A 79 -3.30 11.59 16.22
N GLY A 80 -3.20 10.49 16.96
CA GLY A 80 -4.36 9.92 17.66
C GLY A 80 -5.03 10.89 18.65
N ARG A 81 -4.25 11.71 19.34
CA ARG A 81 -4.78 12.76 20.24
C ARG A 81 -5.59 13.84 19.49
N ASP A 82 -5.33 14.01 18.21
CA ASP A 82 -6.03 14.95 17.34
C ASP A 82 -7.27 14.31 16.69
N ARG A 83 -7.65 13.12 17.13
CA ARG A 83 -8.75 12.31 16.55
C ARG A 83 -8.54 12.01 15.06
N ILE A 84 -7.29 11.91 14.63
CA ILE A 84 -6.92 11.52 13.28
C ILE A 84 -6.44 10.06 13.33
N ARG A 85 -7.15 9.19 12.64
CA ARG A 85 -6.77 7.79 12.46
C ARG A 85 -5.88 7.67 11.22
N VAL A 86 -4.88 6.81 11.30
CA VAL A 86 -3.98 6.55 10.17
C VAL A 86 -3.83 5.05 10.00
N ASN A 87 -4.27 4.52 8.87
CA ASN A 87 -4.18 3.09 8.55
C ASN A 87 -3.57 2.88 7.17
N ALA A 88 -3.14 1.67 6.87
CA ALA A 88 -2.67 1.28 5.56
C ALA A 88 -3.53 0.16 4.99
N VAL A 89 -3.72 0.17 3.68
CA VAL A 89 -4.23 -0.97 2.91
C VAL A 89 -3.08 -1.53 2.10
N ALA A 90 -2.90 -2.85 2.16
CA ALA A 90 -1.83 -3.57 1.47
C ALA A 90 -2.42 -4.60 0.51
N PRO A 91 -2.76 -4.20 -0.73
CA PRO A 91 -3.29 -5.13 -1.72
C PRO A 91 -2.21 -6.05 -2.27
N SER A 92 -2.62 -7.21 -2.78
CA SER A 92 -1.84 -7.98 -3.77
C SER A 92 -1.87 -7.26 -5.13
N ALA A 93 -1.56 -7.95 -6.22
CA ALA A 93 -1.58 -7.33 -7.54
C ALA A 93 -3.02 -7.06 -8.00
N VAL A 94 -3.45 -5.80 -7.92
CA VAL A 94 -4.75 -5.34 -8.43
C VAL A 94 -4.67 -5.23 -9.94
N MET A 95 -5.63 -5.80 -10.65
CA MET A 95 -5.69 -5.70 -12.11
C MET A 95 -6.19 -4.31 -12.51
N THR A 96 -5.24 -3.48 -12.94
CA THR A 96 -5.42 -2.11 -13.43
C THR A 96 -4.66 -1.93 -14.73
N GLU A 97 -4.96 -0.88 -15.49
CA GLU A 97 -4.20 -0.52 -16.70
C GLU A 97 -2.68 -0.49 -16.45
N GLY A 98 -2.24 0.15 -15.35
CA GLY A 98 -0.81 0.19 -14.99
C GLY A 98 -0.20 -1.18 -14.67
N THR A 99 -0.98 -2.09 -14.09
CA THR A 99 -0.55 -3.47 -13.85
C THR A 99 -0.47 -4.26 -15.15
N GLU A 100 -1.43 -4.05 -16.05
CA GLU A 100 -1.43 -4.66 -17.37
C GLU A 100 -0.26 -4.19 -18.23
N GLU A 101 0.02 -2.88 -18.23
CA GLU A 101 1.21 -2.31 -18.89
C GLU A 101 2.52 -2.86 -18.29
N PHE A 102 2.60 -3.00 -16.96
CA PHE A 102 3.78 -3.53 -16.28
C PHE A 102 4.11 -4.96 -16.71
N PHE A 103 3.11 -5.82 -16.82
CA PHE A 103 3.29 -7.21 -17.23
C PHE A 103 3.40 -7.38 -18.75
N GLY A 104 2.75 -6.52 -19.55
CA GLY A 104 2.75 -6.57 -21.01
C GLY A 104 2.41 -7.96 -21.55
N GLU A 105 3.24 -8.49 -22.42
CA GLU A 105 3.06 -9.84 -23.03
C GLU A 105 2.99 -11.00 -22.00
N LYS A 106 3.48 -10.76 -20.77
CA LYS A 106 3.45 -11.78 -19.70
C LYS A 106 2.18 -11.72 -18.85
N LEU A 107 1.25 -10.80 -19.14
CA LEU A 107 0.06 -10.54 -18.34
C LEU A 107 -0.75 -11.81 -18.03
N GLU A 108 -1.10 -12.59 -19.03
CA GLU A 108 -1.92 -13.80 -18.85
C GLU A 108 -1.22 -14.87 -18.01
N LYS A 109 0.10 -14.98 -18.14
CA LYS A 109 0.89 -15.86 -17.29
C LYS A 109 0.94 -15.34 -15.85
N ALA A 110 1.11 -14.05 -15.68
CA ALA A 110 1.13 -13.40 -14.36
C ALA A 110 -0.23 -13.56 -13.66
N LYS A 111 -1.35 -13.29 -14.35
CA LYS A 111 -2.71 -13.50 -13.83
C LYS A 111 -2.91 -14.92 -13.29
N LYS A 112 -2.50 -15.94 -14.04
CA LYS A 112 -2.61 -17.34 -13.60
C LYS A 112 -1.76 -17.65 -12.37
N VAL A 113 -0.51 -17.17 -12.35
CA VAL A 113 0.40 -17.39 -11.21
C VAL A 113 -0.11 -16.68 -9.95
N ILE A 114 -0.57 -15.43 -10.07
CA ILE A 114 -1.11 -14.66 -8.97
C ILE A 114 -2.36 -15.35 -8.40
N ALA A 115 -3.34 -15.67 -9.25
CA ALA A 115 -4.57 -16.34 -8.82
C ALA A 115 -4.31 -17.70 -8.16
N SER A 116 -3.35 -18.48 -8.67
CA SER A 116 -3.01 -19.79 -8.08
C SER A 116 -2.25 -19.68 -6.75
N GLY A 117 -1.63 -18.55 -6.46
CA GLY A 117 -0.95 -18.29 -5.19
C GLY A 117 -1.85 -17.73 -4.09
N GLN A 118 -3.15 -17.60 -4.35
CA GLN A 118 -4.17 -17.09 -3.42
C GLN A 118 -5.12 -18.20 -2.98
N VAL A 119 -5.67 -18.09 -1.76
CA VAL A 119 -6.73 -19.00 -1.31
C VAL A 119 -8.04 -18.70 -2.04
N ILE A 120 -8.32 -17.43 -2.32
CA ILE A 120 -9.40 -17.05 -3.23
C ILE A 120 -8.85 -17.07 -4.66
N PRO A 121 -9.18 -18.09 -5.51
CA PRO A 121 -8.44 -18.40 -6.72
C PRO A 121 -8.89 -17.53 -7.91
N ARG A 122 -8.84 -16.21 -7.76
CA ARG A 122 -9.10 -15.23 -8.81
C ARG A 122 -8.20 -14.02 -8.66
N ASN A 123 -8.05 -13.24 -9.70
CA ASN A 123 -7.29 -11.99 -9.62
C ASN A 123 -8.06 -10.94 -8.81
N LEU A 124 -7.30 -10.09 -8.14
CA LEU A 124 -7.82 -8.97 -7.36
C LEU A 124 -8.23 -7.82 -8.29
N GLU A 125 -9.43 -7.32 -8.09
CA GLU A 125 -9.98 -6.18 -8.82
C GLU A 125 -10.03 -4.93 -7.93
N THR A 126 -10.21 -3.75 -8.53
CA THR A 126 -10.31 -2.49 -7.80
C THR A 126 -11.48 -2.46 -6.82
N SER A 127 -12.60 -3.10 -7.17
CA SER A 127 -13.78 -3.27 -6.33
C SER A 127 -13.49 -4.01 -5.02
N ASP A 128 -12.56 -4.97 -5.02
CA ASP A 128 -12.18 -5.73 -3.82
C ASP A 128 -11.47 -4.86 -2.78
N VAL A 129 -10.74 -3.85 -3.24
CA VAL A 129 -10.02 -2.91 -2.36
C VAL A 129 -10.96 -1.84 -1.79
N THR A 130 -11.96 -1.44 -2.56
CA THR A 130 -12.87 -0.33 -2.24
C THR A 130 -13.59 -0.54 -0.91
N GLY A 131 -14.04 -1.75 -0.60
CA GLY A 131 -14.73 -2.06 0.65
C GLY A 131 -13.89 -1.78 1.89
N THR A 132 -12.61 -2.16 1.86
CA THR A 132 -11.67 -1.89 2.95
C THR A 132 -11.40 -0.39 3.10
N VAL A 133 -11.25 0.33 2.00
CA VAL A 133 -11.07 1.79 2.02
C VAL A 133 -12.30 2.48 2.60
N LEU A 134 -13.50 2.11 2.19
CA LEU A 134 -14.76 2.66 2.72
C LEU A 134 -14.91 2.38 4.23
N TYR A 135 -14.62 1.16 4.67
CA TYR A 135 -14.60 0.83 6.09
C TYR A 135 -13.64 1.74 6.87
N LEU A 136 -12.41 1.88 6.40
CA LEU A 136 -11.40 2.71 7.07
C LEU A 136 -11.72 4.21 7.02
N ALA A 137 -12.44 4.67 6.02
CA ALA A 137 -12.88 6.06 5.90
C ALA A 137 -14.07 6.40 6.80
N SER A 138 -14.87 5.41 7.21
CA SER A 138 -16.10 5.58 7.96
C SER A 138 -15.93 5.44 9.48
N ASP A 139 -16.97 5.80 10.23
CA ASP A 139 -17.04 5.64 11.69
C ASP A 139 -17.07 4.16 12.13
N ALA A 140 -17.37 3.22 11.23
CA ALA A 140 -17.27 1.79 11.52
C ALA A 140 -15.86 1.36 11.96
N SER A 141 -14.84 2.16 11.60
CA SER A 141 -13.44 1.97 12.03
C SER A 141 -12.96 2.99 13.06
N ALA A 142 -13.87 3.61 13.83
CA ALA A 142 -13.54 4.70 14.78
C ALA A 142 -12.46 4.34 15.81
N PHE A 143 -12.30 3.06 16.13
CA PHE A 143 -11.28 2.57 17.08
C PHE A 143 -10.12 1.81 16.40
N VAL A 144 -9.95 1.99 15.08
CA VAL A 144 -8.92 1.33 14.27
C VAL A 144 -7.91 2.36 13.78
N THR A 145 -6.66 2.28 14.28
CA THR A 145 -5.56 3.14 13.84
C THR A 145 -4.23 2.40 13.95
N GLY A 146 -3.26 2.76 13.11
CA GLY A 146 -1.94 2.17 13.03
C GLY A 146 -1.90 0.77 12.40
N GLN A 147 -3.01 0.31 11.82
CA GLN A 147 -3.13 -1.04 11.28
C GLN A 147 -2.80 -1.08 9.79
N THR A 148 -2.35 -2.26 9.34
CA THR A 148 -2.18 -2.58 7.92
C THR A 148 -3.17 -3.69 7.57
N HIS A 149 -4.11 -3.36 6.69
CA HIS A 149 -5.15 -4.28 6.24
C HIS A 149 -4.72 -4.93 4.93
N MET A 150 -4.48 -6.24 5.00
CA MET A 150 -4.16 -7.02 3.80
C MET A 150 -5.42 -7.24 2.97
N VAL A 151 -5.33 -7.02 1.66
CA VAL A 151 -6.37 -7.33 0.67
C VAL A 151 -5.69 -8.14 -0.43
N ASP A 152 -5.51 -9.43 -0.19
CA ASP A 152 -4.59 -10.26 -0.95
C ASP A 152 -5.13 -11.66 -1.30
N GLY A 153 -6.43 -11.90 -1.05
CA GLY A 153 -7.06 -13.17 -1.33
C GLY A 153 -6.49 -14.36 -0.53
N GLY A 154 -5.79 -14.09 0.58
CA GLY A 154 -5.12 -15.11 1.37
C GLY A 154 -3.79 -15.56 0.78
N SER A 155 -3.07 -14.66 0.09
CA SER A 155 -1.70 -14.93 -0.37
C SER A 155 -0.71 -15.02 0.77
N TRP A 156 -1.00 -14.33 1.87
CA TRP A 156 -0.14 -14.30 3.05
C TRP A 156 -0.95 -14.18 4.34
N PHE A 157 -0.52 -14.89 5.39
CA PHE A 157 -1.08 -14.80 6.74
C PHE A 157 -0.03 -14.26 7.70
N LEU A 158 -0.38 -13.23 8.50
CA LEU A 158 0.46 -12.65 9.56
C LEU A 158 0.25 -13.37 10.89
#